data_4846f7b3379212df094c33e1970a0fe3
#
_entry.id   4846f7b3379212df094c33e1970a0fe3
#
_cell.length_a   1.000
_cell.length_b   1.000
_cell.length_c   1.000
_cell.angle_alpha   90.00
_cell.angle_beta   90.00
_cell.angle_gamma   90.00
#
_symmetry.space_group_name_H-M   'P 1'
#
loop_
_entity.id
_entity.type
_entity.pdbx_description
1 polymer ?
#
loop_
_entity_poly.entity_id
_entity_poly.type
_entity_poly.pdbx_seq_one_letter_code
_entity_poly.pdbx_strand_id
1 'polypeptide(L)'
;SYLGPAFSDEAASTALKVCGGIFTRYSESELLTCVTTALSAGKAIGWMQGRMEFGPRALGARSILADPRSALMQSQLNLKVKYRESFRPFAPAVLSEHVSEWFEHEADSPYMLFVAPIRENKRHPITALDAAQMGLDQLKVPRSVIPAVTHVDYTARLQTVHEETNPKFHALLSRFFDETGCPVLVNTSFNVRGEPIVCTPEQAFKCFMGTELDVLVIGNLLLLKEDQDPTLRETYQDHYELD
;
A
#
# COMPACT_ATOMS: atom_id res chain seq x y z
N SER A 1 4.08 16.84 6.51
CA SER A 1 4.64 15.67 7.22
C SER A 1 5.91 15.10 6.59
N TYR A 2 6.20 15.38 5.33
CA TYR A 2 7.38 14.88 4.58
C TYR A 2 8.65 15.64 4.95
N LEU A 3 9.20 15.39 6.15
CA LEU A 3 10.35 16.09 6.72
C LEU A 3 11.60 15.21 6.87
N GLY A 4 11.45 13.90 6.66
CA GLY A 4 12.50 12.91 6.77
C GLY A 4 13.49 12.94 5.58
N PRO A 5 14.42 11.97 5.52
CA PRO A 5 15.41 11.89 4.46
C PRO A 5 14.79 11.61 3.09
N ALA A 6 15.47 12.06 2.04
CA ALA A 6 15.19 11.78 0.64
C ALA A 6 16.46 11.28 -0.05
N PHE A 7 16.28 10.50 -1.10
CA PHE A 7 17.37 9.92 -1.89
C PHE A 7 17.13 10.24 -3.37
N SER A 8 18.19 10.63 -4.08
CA SER A 8 18.12 10.75 -5.54
C SER A 8 18.12 9.37 -6.19
N ASP A 9 17.71 9.31 -7.45
CA ASP A 9 17.76 8.06 -8.23
C ASP A 9 19.20 7.51 -8.33
N GLU A 10 20.21 8.38 -8.37
CA GLU A 10 21.62 7.98 -8.40
C GLU A 10 22.06 7.34 -7.08
N ALA A 11 21.68 7.96 -5.95
CA ALA A 11 21.99 7.41 -4.63
C ALA A 11 21.26 6.06 -4.42
N ALA A 12 19.99 5.98 -4.80
CA ALA A 12 19.21 4.75 -4.74
C ALA A 12 19.79 3.65 -5.64
N SER A 13 20.19 4.01 -6.88
CA SER A 13 20.84 3.09 -7.82
C SER A 13 22.14 2.52 -7.26
N THR A 14 22.96 3.38 -6.62
CA THR A 14 24.22 2.95 -6.00
C THR A 14 23.97 1.99 -4.85
N ALA A 15 23.04 2.33 -3.95
CA ALA A 15 22.66 1.50 -2.82
C ALA A 15 22.13 0.12 -3.28
N LEU A 16 21.23 0.10 -4.27
CA LEU A 16 20.66 -1.14 -4.82
C LEU A 16 21.72 -2.04 -5.46
N LYS A 17 22.68 -1.46 -6.20
CA LYS A 17 23.81 -2.23 -6.78
C LYS A 17 24.67 -2.88 -5.70
N VAL A 18 24.95 -2.17 -4.61
CA VAL A 18 25.71 -2.71 -3.47
C VAL A 18 24.96 -3.89 -2.82
N CYS A 19 23.63 -3.81 -2.76
CA CYS A 19 22.78 -4.89 -2.25
C CYS A 19 22.57 -6.05 -3.24
N GLY A 20 23.09 -5.95 -4.47
CA GLY A 20 22.88 -6.95 -5.52
C GLY A 20 21.51 -6.88 -6.20
N GLY A 21 20.79 -5.76 -6.06
CA GLY A 21 19.46 -5.56 -6.64
C GLY A 21 19.50 -5.34 -8.16
N ILE A 22 18.64 -6.04 -8.88
CA ILE A 22 18.42 -5.89 -10.32
C ILE A 22 17.22 -4.96 -10.52
N PHE A 23 17.42 -3.87 -11.25
CA PHE A 23 16.40 -2.86 -11.46
C PHE A 23 16.44 -2.27 -12.87
N THR A 24 15.29 -1.76 -13.32
CA THR A 24 15.16 -0.95 -14.53
C THR A 24 14.83 0.49 -14.15
N ARG A 25 15.44 1.46 -14.80
CA ARG A 25 15.10 2.87 -14.67
C ARG A 25 14.09 3.26 -15.74
N TYR A 26 13.04 3.92 -15.32
CA TYR A 26 11.95 4.40 -16.18
C TYR A 26 11.87 5.92 -16.17
N SER A 27 11.22 6.52 -17.16
CA SER A 27 10.64 7.85 -17.02
C SER A 27 9.47 7.80 -16.03
N GLU A 28 9.10 8.93 -15.44
CA GLU A 28 7.98 8.95 -14.48
C GLU A 28 6.68 8.42 -15.08
N SER A 29 6.35 8.82 -16.31
CA SER A 29 5.12 8.35 -16.98
C SER A 29 5.13 6.84 -17.23
N GLU A 30 6.23 6.27 -17.68
CA GLU A 30 6.37 4.82 -17.89
C GLU A 30 6.29 4.07 -16.55
N LEU A 31 6.97 4.58 -15.52
CA LEU A 31 6.94 4.00 -14.17
C LEU A 31 5.51 3.90 -13.65
N LEU A 32 4.75 5.02 -13.72
CA LEU A 32 3.37 5.05 -13.27
C LEU A 32 2.49 4.06 -14.04
N THR A 33 2.74 3.88 -15.36
CA THR A 33 2.07 2.86 -16.16
C THR A 33 2.36 1.46 -15.65
N CYS A 34 3.65 1.13 -15.48
CA CYS A 34 4.06 -0.21 -15.01
C CYS A 34 3.47 -0.51 -13.62
N VAL A 35 3.52 0.48 -12.70
CA VAL A 35 2.99 0.31 -11.33
C VAL A 35 1.46 0.15 -11.34
N THR A 36 0.74 0.95 -12.13
CA THR A 36 -0.73 0.84 -12.24
C THR A 36 -1.14 -0.52 -12.80
N THR A 37 -0.46 -0.99 -13.86
CA THR A 37 -0.69 -2.33 -14.42
C THR A 37 -0.42 -3.43 -13.39
N ALA A 38 0.66 -3.32 -12.61
CA ALA A 38 0.97 -4.29 -11.57
C ALA A 38 -0.09 -4.28 -10.44
N LEU A 39 -0.53 -3.10 -9.99
CA LEU A 39 -1.61 -2.96 -9.01
C LEU A 39 -2.92 -3.60 -9.52
N SER A 40 -3.33 -3.29 -10.75
CA SER A 40 -4.54 -3.85 -11.39
C SER A 40 -4.46 -5.37 -11.56
N ALA A 41 -3.25 -5.92 -11.71
CA ALA A 41 -3.00 -7.37 -11.73
C ALA A 41 -2.96 -8.00 -10.32
N GLY A 42 -3.27 -7.25 -9.25
CA GLY A 42 -3.31 -7.73 -7.88
C GLY A 42 -1.93 -7.90 -7.22
N LYS A 43 -0.91 -7.21 -7.73
CA LYS A 43 0.45 -7.22 -7.16
C LYS A 43 0.55 -6.28 -5.96
N ALA A 44 1.39 -6.66 -5.00
CA ALA A 44 1.75 -5.82 -3.84
C ALA A 44 3.04 -5.05 -4.12
N ILE A 45 3.00 -3.73 -3.95
CA ILE A 45 4.07 -2.81 -4.34
C ILE A 45 4.72 -2.19 -3.10
N GLY A 46 6.03 -2.38 -2.91
CA GLY A 46 6.84 -1.54 -2.04
C GLY A 46 7.10 -0.20 -2.73
N TRP A 47 6.66 0.91 -2.13
CA TRP A 47 6.69 2.24 -2.72
C TRP A 47 7.51 3.20 -1.85
N MET A 48 8.68 3.62 -2.35
CA MET A 48 9.60 4.54 -1.69
C MET A 48 9.84 5.76 -2.57
N GLN A 49 9.32 6.93 -2.16
CA GLN A 49 9.33 8.15 -2.95
C GLN A 49 9.67 9.37 -2.08
N GLY A 50 10.43 10.31 -2.65
CA GLY A 50 10.67 11.62 -2.07
C GLY A 50 11.15 11.59 -0.61
N ARG A 51 10.76 12.62 0.15
CA ARG A 51 11.07 12.72 1.59
C ARG A 51 10.18 11.80 2.41
N MET A 52 10.81 11.07 3.34
CA MET A 52 10.09 10.20 4.27
C MET A 52 9.12 11.01 5.15
N GLU A 53 7.99 10.41 5.48
CA GLU A 53 7.07 10.94 6.48
C GLU A 53 7.73 11.03 7.86
N PHE A 54 7.44 12.10 8.59
CA PHE A 54 7.78 12.22 10.01
C PHE A 54 6.53 11.92 10.84
N GLY A 55 6.47 10.72 11.39
CA GLY A 55 5.31 10.25 12.17
C GLY A 55 5.06 8.74 12.05
N PRO A 56 4.02 8.24 12.76
CA PRO A 56 3.77 6.80 12.88
C PRO A 56 3.03 6.20 11.67
N ARG A 57 2.68 6.99 10.65
CA ARG A 57 1.89 6.56 9.50
C ARG A 57 2.67 6.74 8.20
N ALA A 58 2.60 5.73 7.34
CA ALA A 58 3.00 5.88 5.95
C ALA A 58 1.90 6.62 5.18
N LEU A 59 2.29 7.67 4.47
CA LEU A 59 1.39 8.58 3.76
C LEU A 59 1.70 8.65 2.25
N GLY A 60 2.36 7.63 1.70
CA GLY A 60 2.69 7.55 0.29
C GLY A 60 4.16 7.85 -0.04
N ALA A 61 5.04 7.99 0.96
CA ALA A 61 6.48 8.09 0.71
C ALA A 61 7.25 6.83 1.13
N ARG A 62 6.81 6.11 2.14
CA ARG A 62 7.35 4.81 2.59
C ARG A 62 6.18 3.84 2.82
N SER A 63 5.56 3.43 1.73
CA SER A 63 4.28 2.72 1.73
C SER A 63 4.38 1.34 1.08
N ILE A 64 3.50 0.44 1.48
CA ILE A 64 3.10 -0.71 0.70
C ILE A 64 1.73 -0.38 0.12
N LEU A 65 1.60 -0.50 -1.20
CA LEU A 65 0.41 -0.20 -1.96
C LEU A 65 -0.17 -1.48 -2.59
N ALA A 66 -1.49 -1.55 -2.69
CA ALA A 66 -2.19 -2.63 -3.36
C ALA A 66 -3.59 -2.20 -3.82
N ASP A 67 -4.21 -3.01 -4.69
CA ASP A 67 -5.58 -2.81 -5.15
C ASP A 67 -6.59 -3.16 -4.04
N PRO A 68 -7.44 -2.23 -3.59
CA PRO A 68 -8.41 -2.48 -2.52
C PRO A 68 -9.63 -3.28 -2.97
N ARG A 69 -9.85 -3.48 -4.27
CA ARG A 69 -11.03 -4.15 -4.85
C ARG A 69 -10.98 -5.67 -4.68
N SER A 70 -9.80 -6.24 -4.49
CA SER A 70 -9.64 -7.68 -4.27
C SER A 70 -10.02 -8.08 -2.85
N ALA A 71 -10.97 -8.99 -2.69
CA ALA A 71 -11.36 -9.54 -1.40
C ALA A 71 -10.23 -10.36 -0.72
N LEU A 72 -9.27 -10.86 -1.49
CA LEU A 72 -8.14 -11.63 -0.99
C LEU A 72 -6.95 -10.75 -0.57
N MET A 73 -6.89 -9.49 -1.03
CA MET A 73 -5.74 -8.61 -0.83
C MET A 73 -5.42 -8.38 0.64
N GLN A 74 -6.45 -8.22 1.49
CA GLN A 74 -6.27 -8.04 2.92
C GLN A 74 -5.53 -9.23 3.55
N SER A 75 -5.95 -10.45 3.27
CA SER A 75 -5.31 -11.66 3.80
C SER A 75 -3.92 -11.87 3.21
N GLN A 76 -3.73 -11.61 1.92
CA GLN A 76 -2.43 -11.74 1.25
C GLN A 76 -1.40 -10.80 1.87
N LEU A 77 -1.71 -9.52 2.01
CA LEU A 77 -0.80 -8.55 2.61
C LEU A 77 -0.50 -8.85 4.08
N ASN A 78 -1.49 -9.28 4.86
CA ASN A 78 -1.28 -9.62 6.26
C ASN A 78 -0.38 -10.85 6.42
N LEU A 79 -0.63 -11.92 5.68
CA LEU A 79 0.09 -13.19 5.83
C LEU A 79 1.47 -13.17 5.16
N LYS A 80 1.57 -12.58 3.95
CA LYS A 80 2.77 -12.69 3.10
C LYS A 80 3.74 -11.53 3.25
N VAL A 81 3.27 -10.39 3.75
CA VAL A 81 4.08 -9.18 3.86
C VAL A 81 4.20 -8.70 5.30
N LYS A 82 3.09 -8.68 6.04
CA LYS A 82 3.07 -8.17 7.42
C LYS A 82 3.34 -9.25 8.47
N TYR A 83 3.27 -10.52 8.10
CA TYR A 83 3.44 -11.67 9.02
C TYR A 83 2.59 -11.54 10.28
N ARG A 84 1.29 -11.24 10.10
CA ARG A 84 0.32 -11.02 11.18
C ARG A 84 -1.03 -11.64 10.85
N GLU A 85 -2.00 -11.51 11.75
CA GLU A 85 -3.36 -12.05 11.60
C GLU A 85 -4.02 -11.57 10.30
N SER A 86 -4.60 -12.50 9.54
CA SER A 86 -5.15 -12.26 8.19
C SER A 86 -6.28 -11.24 8.12
N PHE A 87 -6.97 -11.02 9.25
CA PHE A 87 -8.16 -10.18 9.35
C PHE A 87 -7.88 -8.70 9.67
N ARG A 88 -6.64 -8.32 9.97
CA ARG A 88 -6.31 -6.94 10.34
C ARG A 88 -6.58 -5.98 9.18
N PRO A 89 -7.39 -4.91 9.37
CA PRO A 89 -7.75 -4.01 8.27
C PRO A 89 -6.59 -3.12 7.85
N PHE A 90 -6.64 -2.69 6.59
CA PHE A 90 -5.73 -1.69 6.03
C PHE A 90 -6.44 -0.36 5.85
N ALA A 91 -5.66 0.72 5.76
CA ALA A 91 -6.16 2.06 5.51
C ALA A 91 -6.21 2.34 4.01
N PRO A 92 -7.26 3.02 3.50
CA PRO A 92 -7.28 3.56 2.15
C PRO A 92 -6.52 4.88 2.05
N ALA A 93 -5.82 5.08 0.93
CA ALA A 93 -5.48 6.38 0.39
C ALA A 93 -6.44 6.68 -0.76
N VAL A 94 -7.05 7.86 -0.78
CA VAL A 94 -8.04 8.27 -1.77
C VAL A 94 -7.66 9.63 -2.37
N LEU A 95 -7.93 9.84 -3.65
CA LEU A 95 -7.84 11.17 -4.26
C LEU A 95 -8.73 12.15 -3.50
N SER A 96 -8.19 13.30 -3.09
CA SER A 96 -8.91 14.30 -2.30
C SER A 96 -10.20 14.75 -2.96
N GLU A 97 -10.19 14.94 -4.27
CA GLU A 97 -11.32 15.35 -5.09
C GLU A 97 -12.45 14.31 -5.18
N HIS A 98 -12.16 13.04 -4.89
CA HIS A 98 -13.13 11.93 -4.91
C HIS A 98 -13.55 11.44 -3.53
N VAL A 99 -13.04 12.03 -2.44
CA VAL A 99 -13.30 11.51 -1.08
C VAL A 99 -14.80 11.46 -0.75
N SER A 100 -15.56 12.51 -1.08
CA SER A 100 -16.99 12.60 -0.79
C SER A 100 -17.87 11.64 -1.62
N GLU A 101 -17.37 11.13 -2.73
CA GLU A 101 -18.08 10.14 -3.56
C GLU A 101 -17.96 8.71 -3.00
N TRP A 102 -16.91 8.45 -2.21
CA TRP A 102 -16.57 7.09 -1.69
C TRP A 102 -16.80 6.97 -0.20
N PHE A 103 -16.63 8.05 0.55
CA PHE A 103 -16.75 8.09 2.00
C PHE A 103 -17.74 9.17 2.45
N GLU A 104 -18.37 8.96 3.60
CA GLU A 104 -19.20 9.99 4.26
C GLU A 104 -18.27 10.98 4.97
N HIS A 105 -17.45 11.68 4.19
CA HIS A 105 -16.42 12.59 4.66
C HIS A 105 -16.17 13.68 3.60
N GLU A 106 -16.09 14.95 4.03
CA GLU A 106 -15.89 16.08 3.13
C GLU A 106 -14.61 16.88 3.45
N ALA A 107 -14.07 16.69 4.65
CA ALA A 107 -12.87 17.39 5.08
C ALA A 107 -11.59 16.68 4.64
N ASP A 108 -10.48 17.41 4.64
CA ASP A 108 -9.15 16.82 4.41
C ASP A 108 -8.72 15.90 5.54
N SER A 109 -8.13 14.77 5.18
CA SER A 109 -7.54 13.79 6.10
C SER A 109 -6.13 13.39 5.63
N PRO A 110 -5.19 14.32 5.44
CA PRO A 110 -3.89 14.01 4.84
C PRO A 110 -2.99 13.16 5.74
N TYR A 111 -3.31 13.04 7.04
CA TYR A 111 -2.49 12.33 8.03
C TYR A 111 -3.06 11.00 8.49
N MET A 112 -4.11 10.49 7.82
CA MET A 112 -4.73 9.19 8.14
C MET A 112 -5.20 9.12 9.61
N LEU A 113 -5.86 10.18 10.10
CA LEU A 113 -6.35 10.30 11.47
C LEU A 113 -7.86 10.08 11.60
N PHE A 114 -8.65 10.40 10.58
CA PHE A 114 -10.09 10.31 10.63
C PHE A 114 -10.60 8.96 10.15
N VAL A 115 -11.64 8.48 10.82
CA VAL A 115 -12.42 7.31 10.41
C VAL A 115 -13.74 7.81 9.86
N ALA A 116 -14.14 7.29 8.71
CA ALA A 116 -15.39 7.64 8.06
C ALA A 116 -16.09 6.40 7.50
N PRO A 117 -17.41 6.39 7.46
CA PRO A 117 -18.19 5.35 6.80
C PRO A 117 -17.97 5.39 5.28
N ILE A 118 -17.98 4.23 4.64
CA ILE A 118 -18.05 4.12 3.19
C ILE A 118 -19.46 4.49 2.74
N ARG A 119 -19.61 5.23 1.64
CA ARG A 119 -20.91 5.60 1.09
C ARG A 119 -21.80 4.38 0.84
N GLU A 120 -23.10 4.51 1.10
CA GLU A 120 -24.06 3.41 1.00
C GLU A 120 -24.09 2.77 -0.40
N ASN A 121 -23.98 3.57 -1.45
CA ASN A 121 -23.93 3.10 -2.85
C ASN A 121 -22.64 2.34 -3.22
N LYS A 122 -21.64 2.30 -2.33
CA LYS A 122 -20.41 1.53 -2.47
C LYS A 122 -20.40 0.28 -1.57
N ARG A 123 -21.43 0.09 -0.72
CA ARG A 123 -21.56 -1.07 0.17
C ARG A 123 -22.20 -2.25 -0.55
N HIS A 124 -21.78 -3.44 -0.20
CA HIS A 124 -22.49 -4.67 -0.56
C HIS A 124 -23.55 -4.98 0.50
N PRO A 125 -24.76 -5.37 0.09
CA PRO A 125 -25.77 -5.84 1.03
C PRO A 125 -25.30 -7.14 1.70
N ILE A 126 -25.47 -7.25 3.02
CA ILE A 126 -25.21 -8.50 3.74
C ILE A 126 -26.36 -9.44 3.50
N THR A 127 -26.07 -10.61 2.95
CA THR A 127 -27.07 -11.67 2.77
C THR A 127 -27.38 -12.39 4.09
N ALA A 128 -28.49 -13.14 4.14
CA ALA A 128 -28.80 -13.95 5.30
C ALA A 128 -27.72 -15.01 5.60
N LEU A 129 -27.03 -15.51 4.57
CA LEU A 129 -25.91 -16.44 4.71
C LEU A 129 -24.68 -15.75 5.32
N ASP A 130 -24.38 -14.52 4.90
CA ASP A 130 -23.28 -13.73 5.46
C ASP A 130 -23.53 -13.37 6.92
N ALA A 131 -24.78 -13.01 7.25
CA ALA A 131 -25.20 -12.71 8.62
C ALA A 131 -25.15 -13.93 9.56
N ALA A 132 -25.30 -15.13 9.01
CA ALA A 132 -25.22 -16.39 9.76
C ALA A 132 -23.77 -16.84 10.05
N GLN A 133 -22.75 -16.22 9.40
CA GLN A 133 -21.35 -16.52 9.69
C GLN A 133 -21.01 -16.03 11.10
N MET A 134 -20.19 -16.83 11.81
CA MET A 134 -19.79 -16.53 13.19
C MET A 134 -18.27 -16.37 13.33
N GLY A 135 -17.85 -15.58 14.31
CA GLY A 135 -16.46 -15.42 14.67
C GLY A 135 -15.62 -14.82 13.53
N LEU A 136 -14.46 -15.40 13.25
CA LEU A 136 -13.51 -14.90 12.26
C LEU A 136 -14.01 -14.99 10.81
N ASP A 137 -14.99 -15.84 10.51
CA ASP A 137 -15.52 -15.96 9.14
C ASP A 137 -16.33 -14.73 8.73
N GLN A 138 -16.94 -14.02 9.67
CA GLN A 138 -17.59 -12.73 9.41
C GLN A 138 -16.61 -11.69 8.83
N LEU A 139 -15.31 -11.79 9.16
CA LEU A 139 -14.28 -10.85 8.70
C LEU A 139 -13.90 -11.07 7.24
N LYS A 140 -14.25 -12.23 6.66
CA LYS A 140 -13.99 -12.59 5.26
C LYS A 140 -15.08 -12.13 4.30
N VAL A 141 -16.24 -11.69 4.82
CA VAL A 141 -17.36 -11.24 4.00
C VAL A 141 -17.03 -9.92 3.33
N PRO A 142 -17.02 -9.83 1.99
CA PRO A 142 -16.81 -8.58 1.27
C PRO A 142 -17.98 -7.61 1.52
N ARG A 143 -17.72 -6.49 2.17
CA ARG A 143 -18.75 -5.51 2.58
C ARG A 143 -18.93 -4.33 1.64
N SER A 144 -18.00 -4.16 0.70
CA SER A 144 -18.03 -3.03 -0.24
C SER A 144 -17.27 -3.36 -1.51
N VAL A 145 -17.28 -2.43 -2.46
CA VAL A 145 -16.49 -2.50 -3.69
C VAL A 145 -14.97 -2.36 -3.45
N ILE A 146 -14.57 -1.99 -2.22
CA ILE A 146 -13.16 -1.90 -1.76
C ILE A 146 -12.94 -2.72 -0.47
N PRO A 147 -13.17 -4.05 -0.51
CA PRO A 147 -13.22 -4.89 0.69
C PRO A 147 -11.92 -4.90 1.50
N ALA A 148 -10.75 -4.76 0.86
CA ALA A 148 -9.46 -4.83 1.55
C ALA A 148 -9.23 -3.69 2.56
N VAL A 149 -10.00 -2.60 2.47
CA VAL A 149 -9.88 -1.41 3.34
C VAL A 149 -11.17 -1.10 4.10
N THR A 150 -12.17 -1.99 4.03
CA THR A 150 -13.48 -1.82 4.68
C THR A 150 -13.55 -2.64 5.96
N HIS A 151 -13.83 -1.99 7.08
CA HIS A 151 -14.06 -2.64 8.37
C HIS A 151 -15.44 -3.31 8.44
N VAL A 152 -15.66 -4.12 9.48
CA VAL A 152 -16.92 -4.86 9.72
C VAL A 152 -18.12 -3.93 9.90
N ASP A 153 -17.92 -2.70 10.35
CA ASP A 153 -18.92 -1.65 10.56
C ASP A 153 -19.04 -0.69 9.36
N TYR A 154 -18.49 -1.05 8.21
CA TYR A 154 -18.43 -0.22 6.99
C TYR A 154 -17.62 1.06 7.11
N THR A 155 -16.75 1.18 8.11
CA THR A 155 -15.84 2.32 8.23
C THR A 155 -14.47 2.03 7.63
N ALA A 156 -13.70 3.12 7.40
CA ALA A 156 -12.29 3.06 7.06
C ALA A 156 -11.56 4.26 7.65
N ARG A 157 -10.28 4.07 8.04
CA ARG A 157 -9.40 5.17 8.44
C ARG A 157 -8.70 5.71 7.21
N LEU A 158 -9.23 6.80 6.67
CA LEU A 158 -8.86 7.31 5.35
C LEU A 158 -7.70 8.32 5.38
N GLN A 159 -6.95 8.32 4.28
CA GLN A 159 -6.01 9.37 3.93
C GLN A 159 -6.48 10.05 2.64
N THR A 160 -6.65 11.37 2.65
CA THR A 160 -6.80 12.16 1.41
C THR A 160 -5.43 12.46 0.82
N VAL A 161 -5.27 12.26 -0.49
CA VAL A 161 -4.04 12.53 -1.22
C VAL A 161 -4.25 13.73 -2.12
N HIS A 162 -3.42 14.75 -1.93
CA HIS A 162 -3.49 16.04 -2.63
C HIS A 162 -2.29 16.18 -3.57
N GLU A 163 -2.50 16.72 -4.76
CA GLU A 163 -1.46 16.95 -5.76
C GLU A 163 -0.35 17.87 -5.23
N GLU A 164 -0.71 18.92 -4.49
CA GLU A 164 0.24 19.93 -3.98
C GLU A 164 1.22 19.36 -2.94
N THR A 165 0.80 18.35 -2.18
CA THR A 165 1.61 17.80 -1.08
C THR A 165 2.35 16.52 -1.43
N ASN A 166 1.80 15.71 -2.34
CA ASN A 166 2.43 14.49 -2.84
C ASN A 166 2.06 14.25 -4.31
N PRO A 167 2.62 15.04 -5.25
CA PRO A 167 2.22 14.99 -6.66
C PRO A 167 2.39 13.61 -7.29
N LYS A 168 3.47 12.89 -6.97
CA LYS A 168 3.73 11.58 -7.58
C LYS A 168 2.78 10.50 -7.08
N PHE A 169 2.39 10.53 -5.82
CA PHE A 169 1.39 9.59 -5.29
C PHE A 169 -0.01 9.92 -5.79
N HIS A 170 -0.33 11.22 -5.90
CA HIS A 170 -1.57 11.68 -6.53
C HIS A 170 -1.64 11.22 -8.00
N ALA A 171 -0.58 11.43 -8.79
CA ALA A 171 -0.52 10.98 -10.18
C ALA A 171 -0.68 9.46 -10.34
N LEU A 172 -0.11 8.66 -9.41
CA LEU A 172 -0.32 7.21 -9.40
C LEU A 172 -1.80 6.86 -9.15
N LEU A 173 -2.43 7.49 -8.16
CA LEU A 173 -3.85 7.29 -7.85
C LEU A 173 -4.75 7.72 -8.99
N SER A 174 -4.47 8.86 -9.62
CA SER A 174 -5.22 9.35 -10.78
C SER A 174 -5.15 8.37 -11.94
N ARG A 175 -3.96 7.86 -12.25
CA ARG A 175 -3.80 6.87 -13.31
C ARG A 175 -4.49 5.54 -12.99
N PHE A 176 -4.45 5.11 -11.73
CA PHE A 176 -5.18 3.93 -11.29
C PHE A 176 -6.70 4.15 -11.39
N PHE A 177 -7.18 5.34 -11.07
CA PHE A 177 -8.58 5.73 -11.26
C PHE A 177 -9.00 5.73 -12.73
N ASP A 178 -8.20 6.31 -13.62
CA ASP A 178 -8.46 6.32 -15.06
C ASP A 178 -8.59 4.90 -15.63
N GLU A 179 -7.76 3.97 -15.16
CA GLU A 179 -7.74 2.58 -15.64
C GLU A 179 -8.88 1.74 -15.03
N THR A 180 -9.26 2.02 -13.78
CA THR A 180 -10.09 1.09 -13.00
C THR A 180 -11.42 1.66 -12.52
N GLY A 181 -11.61 2.97 -12.59
CA GLY A 181 -12.74 3.68 -11.98
C GLY A 181 -12.70 3.74 -10.46
N CYS A 182 -11.57 3.34 -9.81
CA CYS A 182 -11.40 3.32 -8.37
C CYS A 182 -10.33 4.34 -7.94
N PRO A 183 -10.67 5.46 -7.28
CA PRO A 183 -9.72 6.48 -6.84
C PRO A 183 -9.04 6.13 -5.51
N VAL A 184 -9.01 4.84 -5.15
CA VAL A 184 -8.57 4.36 -3.83
C VAL A 184 -7.50 3.29 -3.99
N LEU A 185 -6.44 3.38 -3.18
CA LEU A 185 -5.46 2.30 -2.99
C LEU A 185 -5.38 1.89 -1.52
N VAL A 186 -5.02 0.64 -1.26
CA VAL A 186 -4.49 0.25 0.06
C VAL A 186 -3.22 1.02 0.31
N ASN A 187 -3.09 1.65 1.48
CA ASN A 187 -1.86 2.27 1.95
C ASN A 187 -1.52 1.78 3.36
N THR A 188 -0.39 1.10 3.48
CA THR A 188 0.15 0.67 4.77
C THR A 188 1.65 0.97 4.85
N SER A 189 2.20 1.01 6.07
CA SER A 189 3.62 1.27 6.31
C SER A 189 4.52 0.26 5.58
N PHE A 190 5.63 0.73 5.02
CA PHE A 190 6.62 -0.15 4.40
C PHE A 190 7.55 -0.72 5.48
N ASN A 191 7.14 -1.84 6.05
CA ASN A 191 7.85 -2.62 7.07
C ASN A 191 7.14 -3.97 7.27
N VAL A 192 7.75 -4.88 7.97
CA VAL A 192 7.09 -6.03 8.59
C VAL A 192 6.62 -5.70 10.01
N ARG A 193 5.90 -6.62 10.67
CA ARG A 193 5.52 -6.46 12.08
C ARG A 193 6.77 -6.37 12.96
N GLY A 194 6.76 -5.44 13.93
CA GLY A 194 7.88 -5.21 14.85
C GLY A 194 9.04 -4.38 14.27
N GLU A 195 9.10 -4.24 12.94
CA GLU A 195 10.13 -3.44 12.27
C GLU A 195 9.74 -1.95 12.21
N PRO A 196 10.67 -0.99 12.40
CA PRO A 196 10.47 0.40 12.03
C PRO A 196 10.17 0.56 10.53
N ILE A 197 9.46 1.62 10.15
CA ILE A 197 9.25 1.93 8.73
C ILE A 197 10.60 2.11 8.05
N VAL A 198 10.80 1.49 6.88
CA VAL A 198 12.04 1.60 6.10
C VAL A 198 12.38 3.07 5.83
N CYS A 199 13.64 3.42 6.02
CA CYS A 199 14.12 4.80 5.84
C CYS A 199 15.00 4.93 4.59
N THR A 200 15.88 3.95 4.33
CA THR A 200 16.87 3.98 3.26
C THR A 200 16.55 3.00 2.14
N PRO A 201 17.14 3.16 0.93
CA PRO A 201 17.00 2.20 -0.17
C PRO A 201 17.42 0.77 0.21
N GLU A 202 18.48 0.62 1.01
CA GLU A 202 18.98 -0.68 1.46
C GLU A 202 17.95 -1.37 2.37
N GLN A 203 17.35 -0.63 3.30
CA GLN A 203 16.29 -1.16 4.16
C GLN A 203 15.04 -1.54 3.35
N ALA A 204 14.67 -0.73 2.36
CA ALA A 204 13.57 -1.03 1.45
C ALA A 204 13.84 -2.30 0.64
N PHE A 205 15.06 -2.46 0.10
CA PHE A 205 15.46 -3.67 -0.62
C PHE A 205 15.48 -4.90 0.30
N LYS A 206 16.01 -4.77 1.50
CA LYS A 206 16.03 -5.85 2.49
C LYS A 206 14.61 -6.30 2.85
N CYS A 207 13.70 -5.37 3.17
CA CYS A 207 12.30 -5.67 3.45
C CYS A 207 11.60 -6.29 2.23
N PHE A 208 11.88 -5.80 1.01
CA PHE A 208 11.39 -6.37 -0.23
C PHE A 208 11.84 -7.83 -0.37
N MET A 209 13.14 -8.14 -0.21
CA MET A 209 13.67 -9.50 -0.36
C MET A 209 13.18 -10.45 0.73
N GLY A 210 12.95 -9.96 1.95
CA GLY A 210 12.48 -10.74 3.10
C GLY A 210 10.96 -10.98 3.14
N THR A 211 10.18 -10.43 2.20
CA THR A 211 8.72 -10.54 2.14
C THR A 211 8.26 -11.03 0.77
N GLU A 212 6.96 -11.32 0.63
CA GLU A 212 6.35 -11.69 -0.65
C GLU A 212 5.79 -10.46 -1.40
N LEU A 213 6.44 -9.28 -1.28
CA LEU A 213 6.17 -8.15 -2.17
C LEU A 213 6.56 -8.52 -3.60
N ASP A 214 5.72 -8.18 -4.57
CA ASP A 214 5.95 -8.51 -5.98
C ASP A 214 6.89 -7.52 -6.67
N VAL A 215 6.73 -6.24 -6.34
CA VAL A 215 7.45 -5.13 -6.97
C VAL A 215 8.00 -4.19 -5.90
N LEU A 216 9.20 -3.65 -6.12
CA LEU A 216 9.76 -2.55 -5.34
C LEU A 216 9.99 -1.35 -6.27
N VAL A 217 9.56 -0.18 -5.83
CA VAL A 217 9.78 1.08 -6.54
C VAL A 217 10.50 2.06 -5.62
N ILE A 218 11.68 2.54 -6.06
CA ILE A 218 12.46 3.57 -5.36
C ILE A 218 12.79 4.70 -6.36
N GLY A 219 12.23 5.89 -6.14
CA GLY A 219 12.34 6.97 -7.11
C GLY A 219 11.78 6.55 -8.46
N ASN A 220 12.62 6.52 -9.51
CA ASN A 220 12.28 6.04 -10.84
C ASN A 220 12.86 4.64 -11.17
N LEU A 221 13.29 3.91 -10.15
CA LEU A 221 13.83 2.56 -10.26
C LEU A 221 12.75 1.54 -9.88
N LEU A 222 12.55 0.53 -10.72
CA LEU A 222 11.59 -0.55 -10.51
C LEU A 222 12.31 -1.90 -10.49
N LEU A 223 12.02 -2.70 -9.48
CA LEU A 223 12.53 -4.07 -9.28
C LEU A 223 11.35 -5.03 -9.30
N LEU A 224 11.47 -6.13 -10.04
CA LEU A 224 10.55 -7.26 -9.95
C LEU A 224 11.14 -8.31 -9.02
N LYS A 225 10.32 -8.93 -8.18
CA LYS A 225 10.79 -9.98 -7.26
C LYS A 225 11.36 -11.18 -8.02
N GLU A 226 10.74 -11.54 -9.12
CA GLU A 226 11.12 -12.68 -9.96
C GLU A 226 12.49 -12.52 -10.63
N ASP A 227 12.95 -11.28 -10.83
CA ASP A 227 14.26 -10.99 -11.43
C ASP A 227 15.41 -11.02 -10.41
N GLN A 228 15.10 -11.01 -9.09
CA GLN A 228 16.12 -10.94 -8.06
C GLN A 228 16.75 -12.30 -7.79
N ASP A 229 18.04 -12.30 -7.42
CA ASP A 229 18.74 -13.50 -6.98
C ASP A 229 18.08 -14.09 -5.72
N PRO A 230 17.53 -15.32 -5.78
CA PRO A 230 16.88 -15.96 -4.63
C PRO A 230 17.79 -16.14 -3.41
N THR A 231 19.11 -16.15 -3.61
CA THR A 231 20.07 -16.30 -2.48
C THR A 231 20.14 -15.07 -1.59
N LEU A 232 19.63 -13.92 -2.09
CA LEU A 232 19.51 -12.68 -1.32
C LEU A 232 18.26 -12.64 -0.43
N ARG A 233 17.43 -13.69 -0.44
CA ARG A 233 16.27 -13.78 0.45
C ARG A 233 16.75 -13.97 1.89
N GLU A 234 16.26 -13.12 2.78
CA GLU A 234 16.47 -13.25 4.22
C GLU A 234 15.22 -13.85 4.87
N THR A 235 15.42 -14.69 5.89
CA THR A 235 14.32 -15.21 6.71
C THR A 235 13.88 -14.14 7.70
N TYR A 236 13.04 -13.23 7.25
CA TYR A 236 12.63 -12.04 8.00
C TYR A 236 11.75 -12.37 9.22
N GLN A 237 11.08 -13.53 9.20
CA GLN A 237 10.18 -13.98 10.27
C GLN A 237 10.89 -14.19 11.62
N ASP A 238 12.19 -14.51 11.58
CA ASP A 238 12.98 -14.84 12.78
C ASP A 238 13.69 -13.62 13.41
N HIS A 239 13.58 -12.44 12.79
CA HIS A 239 14.32 -11.23 13.22
C HIS A 239 13.52 -10.31 14.14
N TYR A 240 12.20 -10.46 14.20
CA TYR A 240 11.34 -9.59 14.98
C TYR A 240 10.39 -10.41 15.84
N GLU A 241 10.37 -10.12 17.15
CA GLU A 241 9.46 -10.76 18.09
C GLU A 241 8.00 -10.48 17.70
N LEU A 242 7.18 -11.53 17.75
CA LEU A 242 5.74 -11.40 17.58
C LEU A 242 5.16 -10.82 18.87
N ASP A 243 4.54 -9.63 18.81
CA ASP A 243 3.80 -9.02 19.93
C ASP A 243 2.63 -9.91 20.39
#